data_3d702df1ce972a789126dcbff5460714
#
_entry.id   3d702df1ce972a789126dcbff5460714
#
_cell.length_a   1.000
_cell.length_b   1.000
_cell.length_c   1.000
_cell.angle_alpha   90.00
_cell.angle_beta   90.00
_cell.angle_gamma   90.00
#
_symmetry.space_group_name_H-M   'P 1'
#
loop_
_entity.id
_entity.type
_entity.pdbx_description
1 polymer ?
#
loop_
_entity_poly.entity_id
_entity_poly.type
_entity_poly.pdbx_seq_one_letter_code
_entity_poly.pdbx_strand_id
1 'polypeptide(L)'
;MVSLFGILNIGSRGISASQASLDTTANNIANANTEGYSRQRTVQQTLDPLVTANGVFGQGVNVVTVERIRNRLLEAQVREALGDTNFNQQMGTILAQLESIFSDPLHSVSSTTETLYAGGLNDLISSFFRAFQDLSTTPDSPELRVAAIESAQALAESIVSKSQQLITLRMELNQQIGTQVQTINQALQEIAGLNGAIRSVEAGGNRNANELRDRRDLLLRQISELVPVQVEEGSEGMVRVSIAGQWIVDHTSANPLVVETSRNEDGIDLVGIRIGGQGLHLIDNEVRKGKLGAILEARDRLLPALSEELDVLARGVIFEVNRLHSASSGLVGYSAIRSSLDVPSRALDSNSTMTLNRVFNEPAPGSRSATGNRPYPIQDGEFTIRVADSGYQKQDTYSVKVHTDDTLAALVSRIDRADG
;
A
#
# COMPACT_ATOMS: atom_id res chain seq x y z
N MET A 1 7.12 -4.70 -78.13
CA MET A 1 8.07 -3.62 -77.79
C MET A 1 7.60 -2.97 -76.48
N VAL A 2 8.45 -2.95 -75.51
CA VAL A 2 8.18 -2.12 -74.30
C VAL A 2 8.12 -0.70 -74.81
N SER A 3 6.97 -0.04 -74.67
CA SER A 3 6.77 1.33 -75.09
C SER A 3 7.71 2.25 -74.29
N LEU A 4 8.23 3.33 -74.94
CA LEU A 4 9.01 4.36 -74.28
C LEU A 4 8.29 4.84 -72.99
N PHE A 5 6.97 4.94 -73.02
CA PHE A 5 6.13 5.24 -71.86
C PHE A 5 6.21 4.19 -70.74
N GLY A 6 6.40 2.91 -71.07
CA GLY A 6 6.62 1.85 -70.07
C GLY A 6 7.95 2.03 -69.34
N ILE A 7 9.03 2.37 -70.06
CA ILE A 7 10.35 2.64 -69.46
C ILE A 7 10.29 3.89 -68.55
N LEU A 8 9.64 4.96 -69.01
CA LEU A 8 9.45 6.21 -68.24
C LEU A 8 8.64 5.94 -66.97
N ASN A 9 7.56 5.12 -67.03
CA ASN A 9 6.78 4.74 -65.89
C ASN A 9 7.60 3.92 -64.87
N ILE A 10 8.43 2.99 -65.30
CA ILE A 10 9.31 2.24 -64.40
C ILE A 10 10.30 3.19 -63.70
N GLY A 11 10.90 4.12 -64.46
CA GLY A 11 11.82 5.13 -63.92
C GLY A 11 11.12 6.07 -62.91
N SER A 12 9.94 6.58 -63.24
CA SER A 12 9.13 7.45 -62.38
C SER A 12 8.78 6.74 -61.06
N ARG A 13 8.36 5.46 -61.11
CA ARG A 13 8.04 4.68 -59.92
C ARG A 13 9.26 4.43 -59.03
N GLY A 14 10.41 4.14 -59.66
CA GLY A 14 11.69 3.97 -58.95
C GLY A 14 12.08 5.26 -58.21
N ILE A 15 11.93 6.43 -58.86
CA ILE A 15 12.18 7.76 -58.25
C ILE A 15 11.21 7.99 -57.08
N SER A 16 9.93 7.74 -57.26
CA SER A 16 8.91 7.91 -56.21
C SER A 16 9.16 7.00 -55.02
N ALA A 17 9.58 5.75 -55.24
CA ALA A 17 9.93 4.82 -54.16
C ALA A 17 11.17 5.28 -53.41
N SER A 18 12.18 5.82 -54.11
CA SER A 18 13.38 6.39 -53.51
C SER A 18 13.06 7.65 -52.69
N GLN A 19 12.20 8.54 -53.20
CA GLN A 19 11.74 9.72 -52.46
C GLN A 19 11.02 9.31 -51.16
N ALA A 20 10.07 8.39 -51.21
CA ALA A 20 9.39 7.88 -50.01
C ALA A 20 10.37 7.28 -48.97
N SER A 21 11.43 6.61 -49.43
CA SER A 21 12.46 6.10 -48.57
C SER A 21 13.32 7.19 -47.94
N LEU A 22 13.64 8.24 -48.69
CA LEU A 22 14.37 9.42 -48.18
C LEU A 22 13.52 10.19 -47.16
N ASP A 23 12.24 10.41 -47.46
CA ASP A 23 11.29 11.09 -46.55
C ASP A 23 11.15 10.33 -45.25
N THR A 24 11.01 9.00 -45.34
CA THR A 24 10.95 8.12 -44.14
C THR A 24 12.26 8.18 -43.34
N THR A 25 13.41 8.22 -44.01
CA THR A 25 14.71 8.33 -43.36
C THR A 25 14.86 9.71 -42.69
N ALA A 26 14.48 10.78 -43.36
CA ALA A 26 14.50 12.13 -42.80
C ALA A 26 13.61 12.24 -41.55
N ASN A 27 12.40 11.67 -41.62
CA ASN A 27 11.48 11.59 -40.45
C ASN A 27 12.08 10.80 -39.31
N ASN A 28 12.72 9.66 -39.58
CA ASN A 28 13.42 8.88 -38.56
C ASN A 28 14.54 9.67 -37.86
N ILE A 29 15.32 10.43 -38.62
CA ILE A 29 16.42 11.27 -38.10
C ILE A 29 15.85 12.41 -37.26
N ALA A 30 14.81 13.12 -37.78
CA ALA A 30 14.18 14.22 -37.07
C ALA A 30 13.57 13.79 -35.71
N ASN A 31 13.04 12.58 -35.64
CA ASN A 31 12.38 12.04 -34.45
C ASN A 31 13.26 11.07 -33.62
N ALA A 32 14.56 11.00 -33.91
CA ALA A 32 15.45 10.04 -33.23
C ALA A 32 15.47 10.19 -31.70
N ASN A 33 15.25 11.43 -31.20
CA ASN A 33 15.20 11.76 -29.77
C ASN A 33 13.75 12.01 -29.24
N THR A 34 12.74 11.75 -30.06
CA THR A 34 11.35 11.90 -29.65
C THR A 34 10.92 10.67 -28.88
N GLU A 35 10.49 10.87 -27.62
CA GLU A 35 10.01 9.77 -26.78
C GLU A 35 8.81 9.07 -27.40
N GLY A 36 8.82 7.75 -27.38
CA GLY A 36 7.76 6.91 -27.94
C GLY A 36 7.83 6.71 -29.45
N TYR A 37 8.68 7.45 -30.19
CA TYR A 37 8.82 7.29 -31.63
C TYR A 37 9.44 5.93 -31.99
N SER A 38 8.84 5.28 -32.98
CA SER A 38 9.35 4.01 -33.51
C SER A 38 9.92 4.19 -34.92
N ARG A 39 11.16 3.72 -35.14
CA ARG A 39 11.76 3.76 -36.46
C ARG A 39 10.85 3.12 -37.51
N GLN A 40 10.67 3.82 -38.64
CA GLN A 40 9.83 3.41 -39.74
C GLN A 40 10.67 2.96 -40.93
N ARG A 41 10.09 2.09 -41.75
CA ARG A 41 10.68 1.68 -43.04
C ARG A 41 9.60 1.63 -44.11
N THR A 42 9.99 1.93 -45.35
CA THR A 42 9.15 1.72 -46.52
C THR A 42 9.16 0.24 -46.89
N VAL A 43 7.96 -0.32 -47.13
CA VAL A 43 7.82 -1.66 -47.71
C VAL A 43 7.56 -1.49 -49.21
N GLN A 44 8.48 -2.04 -49.97
CA GLN A 44 8.43 -1.95 -51.44
C GLN A 44 8.14 -3.34 -52.02
N GLN A 45 7.30 -3.40 -53.06
CA GLN A 45 6.97 -4.64 -53.75
C GLN A 45 7.10 -4.41 -55.27
N THR A 46 7.58 -5.44 -55.99
CA THR A 46 7.55 -5.48 -57.45
C THR A 46 6.12 -5.56 -57.94
N LEU A 47 5.79 -4.79 -58.97
CA LEU A 47 4.48 -4.90 -59.62
C LEU A 47 4.38 -6.17 -60.45
N ASP A 48 3.15 -6.63 -60.68
CA ASP A 48 2.87 -7.78 -61.49
C ASP A 48 3.54 -7.58 -62.87
N PRO A 49 4.26 -8.56 -63.38
CA PRO A 49 4.90 -8.44 -64.64
C PRO A 49 3.91 -8.40 -65.81
N LEU A 50 4.23 -7.57 -66.82
CA LEU A 50 3.46 -7.52 -68.04
C LEU A 50 3.81 -8.72 -68.93
N VAL A 51 2.83 -9.59 -69.18
CA VAL A 51 2.97 -10.72 -70.07
C VAL A 51 2.63 -10.27 -71.49
N THR A 52 3.59 -10.43 -72.41
CA THR A 52 3.42 -10.10 -73.83
C THR A 52 3.78 -11.31 -74.68
N ALA A 53 3.43 -11.28 -75.96
CA ALA A 53 3.81 -12.35 -76.93
C ALA A 53 5.32 -12.55 -77.03
N ASN A 54 6.12 -11.52 -76.69
CA ASN A 54 7.58 -11.52 -76.77
C ASN A 54 8.28 -11.79 -75.41
N GLY A 55 7.53 -12.14 -74.38
CA GLY A 55 8.10 -12.45 -73.04
C GLY A 55 7.41 -11.69 -71.91
N VAL A 56 7.91 -11.90 -70.70
CA VAL A 56 7.43 -11.33 -69.46
C VAL A 56 8.34 -10.19 -69.05
N PHE A 57 7.76 -8.99 -68.90
CA PHE A 57 8.51 -7.75 -68.58
C PHE A 57 8.10 -7.21 -67.19
N GLY A 58 9.08 -6.89 -66.34
CA GLY A 58 8.85 -6.25 -65.05
C GLY A 58 8.26 -4.84 -65.21
N GLN A 59 7.39 -4.41 -64.31
CA GLN A 59 6.75 -3.08 -64.30
C GLN A 59 7.32 -2.12 -63.24
N GLY A 60 8.46 -2.43 -62.68
CA GLY A 60 9.13 -1.62 -61.65
C GLY A 60 8.68 -1.96 -60.22
N VAL A 61 8.82 -0.98 -59.34
CA VAL A 61 8.58 -1.08 -57.90
C VAL A 61 7.44 -0.14 -57.48
N ASN A 62 6.69 -0.53 -56.48
CA ASN A 62 5.72 0.33 -55.80
C ASN A 62 5.95 0.31 -54.29
N VAL A 63 5.74 1.43 -53.62
CA VAL A 63 5.67 1.48 -52.14
C VAL A 63 4.31 1.04 -51.71
N VAL A 64 4.25 -0.09 -50.98
CA VAL A 64 2.98 -0.65 -50.50
C VAL A 64 2.54 0.09 -49.24
N THR A 65 3.46 0.30 -48.29
CA THR A 65 3.17 0.96 -47.03
C THR A 65 4.46 1.42 -46.33
N VAL A 66 4.31 2.27 -45.34
CA VAL A 66 5.36 2.57 -44.35
C VAL A 66 5.02 1.90 -43.05
N GLU A 67 5.90 1.05 -42.53
CA GLU A 67 5.66 0.30 -41.29
C GLU A 67 6.65 0.60 -40.21
N ARG A 68 6.24 0.43 -38.96
CA ARG A 68 7.11 0.56 -37.78
C ARG A 68 7.91 -0.70 -37.56
N ILE A 69 9.18 -0.53 -37.17
CA ILE A 69 10.04 -1.65 -36.79
C ILE A 69 9.90 -1.84 -35.26
N ARG A 70 9.06 -2.80 -34.86
CA ARG A 70 8.80 -3.10 -33.44
C ARG A 70 8.73 -4.60 -33.21
N ASN A 71 9.12 -4.99 -31.99
CA ASN A 71 8.98 -6.36 -31.52
C ASN A 71 7.94 -6.39 -30.37
N ARG A 72 6.77 -6.98 -30.63
CA ARG A 72 5.64 -7.03 -29.66
C ARG A 72 5.99 -7.79 -28.38
N LEU A 73 6.80 -8.87 -28.49
CA LEU A 73 7.24 -9.64 -27.32
C LEU A 73 8.13 -8.78 -26.42
N LEU A 74 9.10 -8.08 -27.01
CA LEU A 74 9.98 -7.19 -26.26
C LEU A 74 9.20 -6.06 -25.60
N GLU A 75 8.20 -5.48 -26.29
CA GLU A 75 7.35 -4.46 -25.72
C GLU A 75 6.53 -4.96 -24.51
N ALA A 76 6.04 -6.19 -24.56
CA ALA A 76 5.36 -6.80 -23.42
C ALA A 76 6.31 -6.97 -22.22
N GLN A 77 7.54 -7.45 -22.48
CA GLN A 77 8.58 -7.57 -21.43
C GLN A 77 8.99 -6.21 -20.86
N VAL A 78 9.12 -5.18 -21.71
CA VAL A 78 9.41 -3.81 -21.24
C VAL A 78 8.30 -3.29 -20.33
N ARG A 79 7.03 -3.46 -20.71
CA ARG A 79 5.89 -3.05 -19.86
C ARG A 79 5.88 -3.78 -18.52
N GLU A 80 6.18 -5.07 -18.51
CA GLU A 80 6.29 -5.85 -17.28
C GLU A 80 7.43 -5.33 -16.39
N ALA A 81 8.62 -5.13 -16.97
CA ALA A 81 9.78 -4.61 -16.26
C ALA A 81 9.54 -3.19 -15.70
N LEU A 82 8.82 -2.33 -16.44
CA LEU A 82 8.41 -1.00 -15.96
C LEU A 82 7.51 -1.11 -14.74
N GLY A 83 6.55 -2.05 -14.75
CA GLY A 83 5.70 -2.31 -13.59
C GLY A 83 6.50 -2.72 -12.36
N ASP A 84 7.43 -3.67 -12.50
CA ASP A 84 8.27 -4.14 -11.39
C ASP A 84 9.22 -3.03 -10.88
N THR A 85 9.84 -2.28 -11.79
CA THR A 85 10.74 -1.18 -11.43
C THR A 85 10.00 -0.08 -10.66
N ASN A 86 8.85 0.34 -11.15
CA ASN A 86 8.07 1.40 -10.52
C ASN A 86 7.43 0.96 -9.19
N PHE A 87 7.06 -0.32 -9.05
CA PHE A 87 6.66 -0.90 -7.77
C PHE A 87 7.77 -0.78 -6.73
N ASN A 88 8.98 -1.25 -7.08
CA ASN A 88 10.13 -1.23 -6.17
C ASN A 88 10.56 0.21 -5.83
N GLN A 89 10.53 1.13 -6.79
CA GLN A 89 10.84 2.53 -6.56
C GLN A 89 9.83 3.20 -5.62
N GLN A 90 8.53 2.99 -5.85
CA GLN A 90 7.48 3.53 -4.99
C GLN A 90 7.53 2.92 -3.58
N MET A 91 7.75 1.61 -3.49
CA MET A 91 7.93 0.92 -2.20
C MET A 91 9.16 1.45 -1.46
N GLY A 92 10.28 1.66 -2.16
CA GLY A 92 11.47 2.29 -1.57
C GLY A 92 11.19 3.68 -1.01
N THR A 93 10.38 4.49 -1.71
CA THR A 93 9.95 5.81 -1.21
C THR A 93 9.13 5.69 0.08
N ILE A 94 8.17 4.75 0.11
CA ILE A 94 7.32 4.52 1.29
C ILE A 94 8.15 3.98 2.47
N LEU A 95 9.09 3.07 2.20
CA LEU A 95 9.99 2.55 3.23
C LEU A 95 10.90 3.64 3.81
N ALA A 96 11.38 4.58 2.99
CA ALA A 96 12.14 5.73 3.46
C ALA A 96 11.30 6.66 4.36
N GLN A 97 10.01 6.85 4.04
CA GLN A 97 9.09 7.59 4.91
C GLN A 97 8.86 6.85 6.23
N LEU A 98 8.70 5.52 6.20
CA LEU A 98 8.60 4.70 7.40
C LEU A 98 9.87 4.74 8.24
N GLU A 99 11.03 4.65 7.61
CA GLU A 99 12.30 4.81 8.29
C GLU A 99 12.38 6.18 8.99
N SER A 100 11.93 7.25 8.35
CA SER A 100 11.86 8.58 8.97
C SER A 100 10.91 8.64 10.18
N ILE A 101 9.83 7.85 10.20
CA ILE A 101 8.92 7.77 11.36
C ILE A 101 9.60 7.06 12.54
N PHE A 102 10.39 6.02 12.29
CA PHE A 102 11.00 5.21 13.35
C PHE A 102 12.44 5.64 13.68
N SER A 103 13.17 6.24 12.74
CA SER A 103 14.45 6.85 13.03
C SER A 103 14.19 8.20 13.68
N ASP A 104 14.57 8.32 14.94
CA ASP A 104 14.62 9.63 15.56
C ASP A 104 15.76 10.43 14.92
N PRO A 105 15.54 11.70 14.60
CA PRO A 105 16.62 12.53 14.11
C PRO A 105 17.73 12.51 15.16
N LEU A 106 18.91 12.09 14.74
CA LEU A 106 20.14 12.35 15.49
C LEU A 106 20.22 13.86 15.66
N HIS A 107 19.71 14.39 16.76
CA HIS A 107 19.98 15.75 17.12
C HIS A 107 21.49 15.82 17.33
N SER A 108 22.16 16.45 16.38
CA SER A 108 23.57 16.83 16.53
C SER A 108 23.70 17.50 17.89
N VAL A 109 24.39 16.82 18.80
CA VAL A 109 24.72 17.35 20.12
C VAL A 109 25.54 18.60 19.91
N SER A 110 24.88 19.75 19.84
CA SER A 110 25.52 21.02 20.07
C SER A 110 25.68 21.13 21.59
N SER A 111 26.91 20.92 22.01
CA SER A 111 27.38 21.05 23.38
C SER A 111 26.90 22.36 24.01
N THR A 112 26.02 22.30 24.95
CA THR A 112 25.87 23.16 26.15
C THR A 112 24.41 23.22 26.59
N THR A 113 23.87 22.14 27.00
CA THR A 113 22.85 21.99 28.05
C THR A 113 22.29 20.55 27.89
N GLU A 114 22.42 19.75 28.91
CA GLU A 114 21.87 18.41 29.00
C GLU A 114 20.35 18.45 28.83
N THR A 115 19.87 18.26 27.61
CA THR A 115 18.49 17.81 27.35
C THR A 115 18.56 16.34 27.00
N LEU A 116 18.28 15.54 27.98
CA LEU A 116 18.44 14.08 28.10
C LEU A 116 17.48 13.24 27.25
N TYR A 117 16.90 13.71 26.16
CA TYR A 117 15.92 12.92 25.39
C TYR A 117 16.09 13.11 23.88
N ALA A 118 17.17 12.60 23.34
CA ALA A 118 17.38 12.53 21.89
C ALA A 118 17.78 11.11 21.48
N GLY A 119 16.92 10.15 21.79
CA GLY A 119 17.13 8.78 21.40
C GLY A 119 15.86 8.19 20.78
N GLY A 120 16.01 7.23 19.87
CA GLY A 120 14.94 6.46 19.28
C GLY A 120 14.06 5.75 20.31
N LEU A 121 13.01 5.10 19.82
CA LEU A 121 12.13 4.31 20.68
C LEU A 121 12.92 3.33 21.58
N ASN A 122 14.02 2.76 21.06
CA ASN A 122 14.92 1.89 21.84
C ASN A 122 15.62 2.63 22.98
N ASP A 123 16.00 3.89 22.76
CA ASP A 123 16.65 4.70 23.80
C ASP A 123 15.65 5.11 24.88
N LEU A 124 14.41 5.41 24.49
CA LEU A 124 13.33 5.70 25.45
C LEU A 124 12.99 4.45 26.28
N ILE A 125 12.91 3.27 25.67
CA ILE A 125 12.73 2.00 26.37
C ILE A 125 13.90 1.77 27.34
N SER A 126 15.12 1.97 26.89
CA SER A 126 16.32 1.80 27.72
C SER A 126 16.37 2.81 28.87
N SER A 127 15.95 4.05 28.64
CA SER A 127 15.88 5.09 29.66
C SER A 127 14.80 4.81 30.68
N PHE A 128 13.66 4.31 30.24
CA PHE A 128 12.56 3.86 31.10
C PHE A 128 13.03 2.76 32.06
N PHE A 129 13.67 1.70 31.56
CA PHE A 129 14.18 0.63 32.44
C PHE A 129 15.31 1.11 33.35
N ARG A 130 16.20 1.99 32.90
CA ARG A 130 17.24 2.59 33.75
C ARG A 130 16.63 3.39 34.90
N ALA A 131 15.64 4.24 34.61
CA ALA A 131 14.98 5.03 35.65
C ALA A 131 14.34 4.15 36.74
N PHE A 132 13.75 3.01 36.35
CA PHE A 132 13.24 2.02 37.32
C PHE A 132 14.36 1.30 38.07
N GLN A 133 15.48 1.01 37.45
CA GLN A 133 16.65 0.43 38.11
C GLN A 133 17.24 1.39 39.14
N ASP A 134 17.39 2.68 38.81
CA ASP A 134 17.86 3.70 39.73
C ASP A 134 16.90 3.85 40.91
N LEU A 135 15.58 3.88 40.66
CA LEU A 135 14.55 3.90 41.70
C LEU A 135 14.65 2.68 42.61
N SER A 136 15.00 1.49 42.09
CA SER A 136 15.12 0.29 42.89
C SER A 136 16.25 0.35 43.93
N THR A 137 17.28 1.16 43.69
CA THR A 137 18.39 1.36 44.62
C THR A 137 18.03 2.28 45.79
N THR A 138 17.12 3.26 45.55
CA THR A 138 16.69 4.20 46.59
C THR A 138 15.18 4.47 46.46
N PRO A 139 14.32 3.50 46.89
CA PRO A 139 12.89 3.55 46.64
C PRO A 139 12.15 4.72 47.33
N ASP A 140 12.74 5.31 48.32
CA ASP A 140 12.18 6.42 49.11
C ASP A 140 12.42 7.80 48.50
N SER A 141 13.29 7.92 47.45
CA SER A 141 13.60 9.20 46.81
C SER A 141 12.39 9.69 45.95
N PRO A 142 11.78 10.83 46.28
CA PRO A 142 10.75 11.43 45.46
C PRO A 142 11.23 11.81 44.06
N GLU A 143 12.49 12.24 43.94
CA GLU A 143 13.12 12.69 42.70
C GLU A 143 13.23 11.54 41.70
N LEU A 144 13.67 10.32 42.16
CA LEU A 144 13.77 9.15 41.32
C LEU A 144 12.38 8.61 40.92
N ARG A 145 11.37 8.79 41.77
CA ARG A 145 9.98 8.45 41.40
C ARG A 145 9.44 9.34 40.31
N VAL A 146 9.71 10.66 40.41
CA VAL A 146 9.33 11.61 39.36
C VAL A 146 10.06 11.29 38.06
N ALA A 147 11.38 11.05 38.11
CA ALA A 147 12.13 10.65 36.91
C ALA A 147 11.64 9.38 36.26
N ALA A 148 11.24 8.36 37.03
CA ALA A 148 10.65 7.15 36.48
C ALA A 148 9.28 7.39 35.80
N ILE A 149 8.45 8.25 36.39
CA ILE A 149 7.14 8.64 35.78
C ILE A 149 7.37 9.43 34.50
N GLU A 150 8.30 10.41 34.50
CA GLU A 150 8.61 11.23 33.33
C GLU A 150 9.16 10.36 32.18
N SER A 151 10.04 9.39 32.49
CA SER A 151 10.56 8.47 31.47
C SER A 151 9.46 7.55 30.88
N ALA A 152 8.50 7.11 31.72
CA ALA A 152 7.35 6.35 31.29
C ALA A 152 6.42 7.17 30.39
N GLN A 153 6.21 8.44 30.77
CA GLN A 153 5.37 9.37 29.99
C GLN A 153 6.01 9.64 28.62
N ALA A 154 7.32 9.93 28.58
CA ALA A 154 8.04 10.15 27.33
C ALA A 154 7.96 8.93 26.38
N LEU A 155 8.08 7.72 26.91
CA LEU A 155 7.91 6.49 26.14
C LEU A 155 6.48 6.36 25.61
N ALA A 156 5.48 6.60 26.44
CA ALA A 156 4.08 6.51 26.04
C ALA A 156 3.74 7.55 24.95
N GLU A 157 4.17 8.79 25.11
CA GLU A 157 3.98 9.85 24.12
C GLU A 157 4.66 9.53 22.79
N SER A 158 5.86 8.96 22.81
CA SER A 158 6.56 8.52 21.60
C SER A 158 5.79 7.43 20.87
N ILE A 159 5.30 6.40 21.57
CA ILE A 159 4.49 5.31 20.97
C ILE A 159 3.22 5.89 20.33
N VAL A 160 2.49 6.75 21.04
CA VAL A 160 1.28 7.40 20.52
C VAL A 160 1.59 8.25 19.28
N SER A 161 2.67 9.04 19.33
CA SER A 161 3.10 9.87 18.19
C SER A 161 3.41 9.03 16.95
N LYS A 162 4.16 7.93 17.11
CA LYS A 162 4.48 7.02 16.01
C LYS A 162 3.23 6.35 15.44
N SER A 163 2.32 5.90 16.29
CA SER A 163 1.02 5.36 15.86
C SER A 163 0.22 6.37 15.04
N GLN A 164 0.18 7.64 15.49
CA GLN A 164 -0.52 8.71 14.76
C GLN A 164 0.14 9.02 13.41
N GLN A 165 1.47 8.99 13.31
CA GLN A 165 2.20 9.18 12.07
C GLN A 165 1.94 8.04 11.08
N LEU A 166 1.88 6.77 11.54
CA LEU A 166 1.50 5.63 10.70
C LEU A 166 0.08 5.78 10.13
N ILE A 167 -0.88 6.22 10.95
CA ILE A 167 -2.26 6.50 10.50
C ILE A 167 -2.25 7.62 9.45
N THR A 168 -1.51 8.69 9.68
CA THR A 168 -1.40 9.82 8.75
C THR A 168 -0.83 9.36 7.41
N LEU A 169 0.28 8.59 7.41
CA LEU A 169 0.86 8.04 6.20
C LEU A 169 -0.13 7.13 5.46
N ARG A 170 -0.89 6.30 6.20
CA ARG A 170 -1.93 5.45 5.62
C ARG A 170 -3.01 6.26 4.89
N MET A 171 -3.41 7.38 5.47
CA MET A 171 -4.40 8.29 4.87
C MET A 171 -3.82 9.01 3.63
N GLU A 172 -2.56 9.41 3.66
CA GLU A 172 -1.88 10.01 2.50
C GLU A 172 -1.78 9.03 1.33
N LEU A 173 -1.39 7.78 1.60
CA LEU A 173 -1.36 6.72 0.59
C LEU A 173 -2.77 6.46 0.03
N ASN A 174 -3.79 6.48 0.88
CA ASN A 174 -5.18 6.34 0.48
C ASN A 174 -5.62 7.47 -0.48
N GLN A 175 -5.21 8.69 -0.24
CA GLN A 175 -5.48 9.82 -1.13
C GLN A 175 -4.74 9.70 -2.47
N GLN A 176 -3.49 9.22 -2.46
CA GLN A 176 -2.70 9.00 -3.67
C GLN A 176 -3.37 8.01 -4.63
N ILE A 177 -4.08 6.99 -4.12
CA ILE A 177 -4.83 6.04 -4.96
C ILE A 177 -5.83 6.76 -5.85
N GLY A 178 -6.62 7.69 -5.30
CA GLY A 178 -7.58 8.47 -6.08
C GLY A 178 -6.93 9.25 -7.23
N THR A 179 -5.78 9.87 -6.96
CA THR A 179 -5.01 10.61 -7.97
C THR A 179 -4.47 9.68 -9.07
N GLN A 180 -3.92 8.51 -8.68
CA GLN A 180 -3.42 7.53 -9.65
C GLN A 180 -4.55 6.98 -10.53
N VAL A 181 -5.71 6.68 -9.94
CA VAL A 181 -6.89 6.22 -10.68
C VAL A 181 -7.36 7.26 -11.70
N GLN A 182 -7.37 8.54 -11.35
CA GLN A 182 -7.71 9.61 -12.32
C GLN A 182 -6.73 9.65 -13.50
N THR A 183 -5.42 9.57 -13.22
CA THR A 183 -4.38 9.54 -14.26
C THR A 183 -4.55 8.33 -15.19
N ILE A 184 -4.80 7.15 -14.62
CA ILE A 184 -5.07 5.93 -15.38
C ILE A 184 -6.31 6.13 -16.27
N ASN A 185 -7.41 6.64 -15.73
CA ASN A 185 -8.65 6.84 -16.46
C ASN A 185 -8.49 7.79 -17.65
N GLN A 186 -7.73 8.87 -17.49
CA GLN A 186 -7.41 9.80 -18.60
C GLN A 186 -6.67 9.07 -19.72
N ALA A 187 -5.65 8.28 -19.38
CA ALA A 187 -4.89 7.52 -20.36
C ALA A 187 -5.75 6.43 -21.06
N LEU A 188 -6.66 5.77 -20.31
CA LEU A 188 -7.58 4.77 -20.89
C LEU A 188 -8.53 5.40 -21.93
N GLN A 189 -9.07 6.57 -21.63
CA GLN A 189 -9.94 7.31 -22.57
C GLN A 189 -9.16 7.72 -23.82
N GLU A 190 -7.93 8.21 -23.66
CA GLU A 190 -7.09 8.58 -24.80
C GLU A 190 -6.73 7.35 -25.66
N ILE A 191 -6.42 6.20 -25.06
CA ILE A 191 -6.16 4.95 -25.78
C ILE A 191 -7.39 4.50 -26.58
N ALA A 192 -8.58 4.57 -25.98
CA ALA A 192 -9.84 4.23 -26.68
C ALA A 192 -10.09 5.18 -27.86
N GLY A 193 -9.85 6.47 -27.69
CA GLY A 193 -9.92 7.47 -28.77
C GLY A 193 -8.91 7.21 -29.88
N LEU A 194 -7.65 6.91 -29.53
CA LEU A 194 -6.60 6.54 -30.49
C LEU A 194 -6.93 5.26 -31.27
N ASN A 195 -7.53 4.26 -30.63
CA ASN A 195 -8.02 3.05 -31.31
C ASN A 195 -9.02 3.42 -32.41
N GLY A 196 -9.98 4.31 -32.12
CA GLY A 196 -10.94 4.79 -33.10
C GLY A 196 -10.30 5.55 -34.27
N ALA A 197 -9.33 6.41 -33.97
CA ALA A 197 -8.57 7.17 -34.98
C ALA A 197 -7.72 6.24 -35.86
N ILE A 198 -7.03 5.25 -35.26
CA ILE A 198 -6.23 4.26 -35.97
C ILE A 198 -7.12 3.46 -36.93
N ARG A 199 -8.24 2.95 -36.44
CA ARG A 199 -9.22 2.23 -37.25
C ARG A 199 -9.69 3.07 -38.45
N SER A 200 -10.00 4.36 -38.22
CA SER A 200 -10.47 5.25 -39.28
C SER A 200 -9.41 5.48 -40.39
N VAL A 201 -8.13 5.58 -40.00
CA VAL A 201 -7.02 5.76 -40.97
C VAL A 201 -6.73 4.47 -41.72
N GLU A 202 -6.80 3.31 -41.06
CA GLU A 202 -6.40 2.01 -41.60
C GLU A 202 -7.53 1.28 -42.33
N ALA A 203 -8.80 1.67 -42.14
CA ALA A 203 -9.97 1.07 -42.82
C ALA A 203 -9.90 1.18 -44.37
N GLY A 204 -9.10 2.09 -44.93
CA GLY A 204 -8.89 2.23 -46.37
C GLY A 204 -7.86 1.25 -46.99
N GLY A 205 -7.28 0.32 -46.21
CA GLY A 205 -6.20 -0.57 -46.63
C GLY A 205 -4.87 0.17 -46.91
N ASN A 206 -3.75 -0.49 -46.88
CA ASN A 206 -2.42 0.02 -47.19
C ASN A 206 -1.93 1.30 -46.48
N ARG A 207 -2.64 1.77 -45.46
CA ARG A 207 -2.22 2.89 -44.63
C ARG A 207 -2.01 2.44 -43.20
N ASN A 208 -0.85 2.71 -42.62
CA ASN A 208 -0.57 2.49 -41.23
C ASN A 208 -0.56 3.84 -40.50
N ALA A 209 -1.31 3.92 -39.41
CA ALA A 209 -1.39 5.11 -38.56
C ALA A 209 -0.21 5.10 -37.53
N ASN A 210 1.03 5.16 -38.05
CA ASN A 210 2.26 4.92 -37.30
C ASN A 210 2.39 5.87 -36.10
N GLU A 211 2.17 7.15 -36.22
CA GLU A 211 2.28 8.19 -35.19
C GLU A 211 1.20 7.99 -34.11
N LEU A 212 -0.03 7.64 -34.51
CA LEU A 212 -1.11 7.36 -33.56
C LEU A 212 -0.84 6.09 -32.76
N ARG A 213 -0.28 5.08 -33.43
CA ARG A 213 0.13 3.84 -32.77
C ARG A 213 1.31 4.08 -31.80
N ASP A 214 2.27 4.94 -32.15
CA ASP A 214 3.39 5.32 -31.29
C ASP A 214 2.88 6.05 -30.04
N ARG A 215 1.96 7.00 -30.20
CA ARG A 215 1.34 7.71 -29.08
C ARG A 215 0.57 6.76 -28.15
N ARG A 216 -0.20 5.81 -28.72
CA ARG A 216 -0.91 4.81 -27.96
C ARG A 216 0.04 3.90 -27.17
N ASP A 217 1.12 3.47 -27.80
CA ASP A 217 2.12 2.60 -27.17
C ASP A 217 2.87 3.32 -26.04
N LEU A 218 3.10 4.65 -26.17
CA LEU A 218 3.63 5.47 -25.09
C LEU A 218 2.66 5.51 -23.88
N LEU A 219 1.36 5.73 -24.12
CA LEU A 219 0.34 5.70 -23.06
C LEU A 219 0.26 4.33 -22.39
N LEU A 220 0.38 3.24 -23.15
CA LEU A 220 0.40 1.88 -22.61
C LEU A 220 1.61 1.65 -21.68
N ARG A 221 2.78 2.21 -22.00
CA ARG A 221 3.95 2.18 -21.11
C ARG A 221 3.69 3.00 -19.84
N GLN A 222 3.16 4.21 -19.97
CA GLN A 222 2.84 5.07 -18.83
C GLN A 222 1.83 4.41 -17.87
N ILE A 223 0.78 3.75 -18.40
CA ILE A 223 -0.15 2.99 -17.55
C ILE A 223 0.58 1.80 -16.89
N SER A 224 1.48 1.12 -17.60
CA SER A 224 2.23 -0.01 -17.06
C SER A 224 3.15 0.38 -15.89
N GLU A 225 3.58 1.64 -15.79
CA GLU A 225 4.28 2.17 -14.63
C GLU A 225 3.39 2.28 -13.40
N LEU A 226 2.09 2.52 -13.61
CA LEU A 226 1.11 2.73 -12.55
C LEU A 226 0.45 1.42 -12.11
N VAL A 227 0.10 0.56 -13.07
CA VAL A 227 -0.69 -0.67 -12.83
C VAL A 227 -0.32 -1.75 -13.86
N PRO A 228 -0.31 -3.04 -13.49
CA PRO A 228 -0.02 -4.11 -14.43
C PRO A 228 -1.13 -4.22 -15.47
N VAL A 229 -0.79 -4.05 -16.75
CA VAL A 229 -1.75 -4.19 -17.85
C VAL A 229 -1.34 -5.29 -18.80
N GLN A 230 -2.32 -6.04 -19.28
CA GLN A 230 -2.19 -6.96 -20.40
C GLN A 230 -2.78 -6.30 -21.65
N VAL A 231 -2.05 -6.36 -22.75
CA VAL A 231 -2.42 -5.72 -24.01
C VAL A 231 -2.53 -6.78 -25.10
N GLU A 232 -3.69 -6.85 -25.72
CA GLU A 232 -4.00 -7.73 -26.85
C GLU A 232 -4.31 -6.89 -28.08
N GLU A 233 -3.62 -7.13 -29.18
CA GLU A 233 -3.89 -6.46 -30.46
C GLU A 233 -4.93 -7.27 -31.24
N GLY A 234 -6.08 -6.65 -31.47
CA GLY A 234 -7.18 -7.21 -32.23
C GLY A 234 -7.10 -6.90 -33.73
N SER A 235 -8.19 -7.16 -34.43
CA SER A 235 -8.36 -6.80 -35.82
C SER A 235 -8.38 -5.27 -36.02
N GLU A 236 -8.09 -4.82 -37.24
CA GLU A 236 -8.13 -3.39 -37.61
C GLU A 236 -7.20 -2.49 -36.80
N GLY A 237 -6.07 -3.04 -36.28
CA GLY A 237 -5.06 -2.27 -35.57
C GLY A 237 -5.45 -1.76 -34.18
N MET A 238 -6.63 -2.11 -33.70
CA MET A 238 -7.08 -1.74 -32.35
C MET A 238 -6.45 -2.64 -31.29
N VAL A 239 -6.29 -2.12 -30.06
CA VAL A 239 -5.84 -2.88 -28.92
C VAL A 239 -6.95 -2.98 -27.88
N ARG A 240 -6.94 -4.11 -27.15
CA ARG A 240 -7.70 -4.30 -25.93
C ARG A 240 -6.73 -4.30 -24.75
N VAL A 241 -7.14 -3.71 -23.64
CA VAL A 241 -6.32 -3.61 -22.44
C VAL A 241 -7.10 -4.20 -21.28
N SER A 242 -6.47 -5.05 -20.50
CA SER A 242 -7.05 -5.62 -19.29
C SER A 242 -6.16 -5.42 -18.06
N ILE A 243 -6.80 -5.32 -16.90
CA ILE A 243 -6.21 -5.38 -15.55
C ILE A 243 -6.91 -6.52 -14.82
N ALA A 244 -6.14 -7.36 -14.13
CA ALA A 244 -6.70 -8.48 -13.36
C ALA A 244 -7.65 -9.37 -14.19
N GLY A 245 -7.37 -9.56 -15.48
CA GLY A 245 -8.20 -10.33 -16.40
C GLY A 245 -9.50 -9.65 -16.87
N GLN A 246 -9.77 -8.42 -16.45
CA GLN A 246 -10.96 -7.65 -16.82
C GLN A 246 -10.62 -6.56 -17.85
N TRP A 247 -11.45 -6.40 -18.88
CA TRP A 247 -11.22 -5.41 -19.94
C TRP A 247 -11.53 -4.00 -19.47
N ILE A 248 -10.49 -3.15 -19.43
CA ILE A 248 -10.58 -1.71 -19.12
C ILE A 248 -10.62 -0.85 -20.39
N VAL A 249 -10.05 -1.36 -21.50
CA VAL A 249 -10.30 -0.82 -22.84
C VAL A 249 -10.73 -1.97 -23.74
N ASP A 250 -11.90 -1.86 -24.33
CA ASP A 250 -12.41 -2.79 -25.33
C ASP A 250 -12.64 -2.02 -26.62
N HIS A 251 -11.69 -2.14 -27.56
CA HIS A 251 -11.67 -1.42 -28.83
C HIS A 251 -11.73 0.12 -28.64
N THR A 252 -12.88 0.73 -28.88
CA THR A 252 -13.10 2.18 -28.78
C THR A 252 -13.82 2.59 -27.48
N SER A 253 -14.09 1.65 -26.58
CA SER A 253 -14.77 1.87 -25.32
C SER A 253 -13.78 1.75 -24.15
N ALA A 254 -13.78 2.71 -23.25
CA ALA A 254 -13.05 2.63 -22.00
C ALA A 254 -14.00 2.38 -20.84
N ASN A 255 -13.69 1.37 -20.02
CA ASN A 255 -14.34 1.10 -18.74
C ASN A 255 -13.49 1.73 -17.64
N PRO A 256 -13.87 2.87 -17.08
CA PRO A 256 -13.03 3.57 -16.12
C PRO A 256 -12.89 2.79 -14.82
N LEU A 257 -11.77 2.96 -14.14
CA LEU A 257 -11.62 2.56 -12.75
C LEU A 257 -12.43 3.51 -11.87
N VAL A 258 -13.19 2.96 -10.95
CA VAL A 258 -14.04 3.71 -10.01
C VAL A 258 -13.51 3.50 -8.60
N VAL A 259 -13.39 4.59 -7.87
CA VAL A 259 -12.97 4.59 -6.47
C VAL A 259 -14.22 4.48 -5.61
N GLU A 260 -14.26 3.50 -4.72
CA GLU A 260 -15.35 3.28 -3.77
C GLU A 260 -14.80 3.37 -2.34
N THR A 261 -15.39 4.24 -1.52
CA THR A 261 -14.95 4.42 -0.14
C THR A 261 -15.72 3.45 0.76
N SER A 262 -14.98 2.68 1.54
CA SER A 262 -15.54 1.80 2.58
C SER A 262 -14.82 2.05 3.90
N ARG A 263 -15.55 1.94 5.01
CA ARG A 263 -14.98 2.05 6.34
C ARG A 263 -14.44 0.69 6.77
N ASN A 264 -13.14 0.65 7.13
CA ASN A 264 -12.53 -0.57 7.65
C ASN A 264 -12.88 -0.79 9.13
N GLU A 265 -12.43 -1.91 9.70
CA GLU A 265 -12.64 -2.27 11.12
C GLU A 265 -12.03 -1.26 12.08
N ASP A 266 -10.95 -0.57 11.71
CA ASP A 266 -10.31 0.49 12.50
C ASP A 266 -11.07 1.83 12.43
N GLY A 267 -12.18 1.90 11.68
CA GLY A 267 -12.95 3.11 11.48
C GLY A 267 -12.29 4.13 10.55
N ILE A 268 -11.31 3.71 9.75
CA ILE A 268 -10.66 4.53 8.72
C ILE A 268 -11.41 4.33 7.41
N ASP A 269 -11.74 5.43 6.73
CA ASP A 269 -12.35 5.39 5.42
C ASP A 269 -11.26 5.09 4.36
N LEU A 270 -11.28 3.89 3.80
CA LEU A 270 -10.35 3.44 2.77
C LEU A 270 -11.04 3.38 1.41
N VAL A 271 -10.30 3.72 0.37
CA VAL A 271 -10.78 3.61 -1.00
C VAL A 271 -10.39 2.26 -1.60
N GLY A 272 -11.37 1.54 -2.14
CA GLY A 272 -11.18 0.38 -2.98
C GLY A 272 -11.32 0.74 -4.44
N ILE A 273 -10.75 -0.04 -5.34
CA ILE A 273 -10.76 0.18 -6.78
C ILE A 273 -11.63 -0.89 -7.44
N ARG A 274 -12.55 -0.44 -8.26
CA ARG A 274 -13.48 -1.27 -9.03
C ARG A 274 -13.45 -0.87 -10.51
N ILE A 275 -13.71 -1.80 -11.40
CA ILE A 275 -13.87 -1.49 -12.83
C ILE A 275 -15.33 -1.11 -13.10
N GLY A 276 -15.52 0.06 -13.70
CA GLY A 276 -16.85 0.56 -14.07
C GLY A 276 -17.59 -0.39 -15.03
N GLY A 277 -18.88 -0.58 -14.79
CA GLY A 277 -19.72 -1.46 -15.64
C GLY A 277 -19.57 -2.95 -15.38
N GLN A 278 -18.69 -3.41 -14.49
CA GLN A 278 -18.40 -4.81 -14.21
C GLN A 278 -18.58 -5.16 -12.73
N GLY A 279 -19.82 -5.14 -12.23
CA GLY A 279 -20.14 -5.64 -10.90
C GLY A 279 -19.49 -4.89 -9.73
N LEU A 280 -19.53 -5.49 -8.53
CA LEU A 280 -19.01 -4.93 -7.28
C LEU A 280 -17.62 -5.47 -6.88
N HIS A 281 -16.91 -6.14 -7.77
CA HIS A 281 -15.62 -6.76 -7.48
C HIS A 281 -14.52 -5.70 -7.36
N LEU A 282 -13.85 -5.65 -6.19
CA LEU A 282 -12.69 -4.82 -5.95
C LEU A 282 -11.44 -5.54 -6.47
N ILE A 283 -10.59 -4.82 -7.19
CA ILE A 283 -9.37 -5.36 -7.80
C ILE A 283 -8.09 -5.07 -6.98
N ASP A 284 -8.22 -4.52 -5.78
CA ASP A 284 -7.09 -4.08 -4.95
C ASP A 284 -6.08 -5.21 -4.69
N ASN A 285 -6.58 -6.42 -4.41
CA ASN A 285 -5.75 -7.59 -4.13
C ASN A 285 -5.05 -8.18 -5.38
N GLU A 286 -5.46 -7.79 -6.56
CA GLU A 286 -4.96 -8.30 -7.84
C GLU A 286 -3.92 -7.35 -8.45
N VAL A 287 -3.93 -6.08 -8.04
CA VAL A 287 -2.97 -5.06 -8.48
C VAL A 287 -1.70 -5.14 -7.61
N ARG A 288 -0.73 -5.96 -8.07
CA ARG A 288 0.52 -6.25 -7.32
C ARG A 288 1.79 -5.70 -7.95
N LYS A 289 1.68 -4.90 -9.01
CA LYS A 289 2.79 -4.28 -9.73
C LYS A 289 2.46 -2.82 -10.01
N GLY A 290 3.47 -2.04 -10.42
CA GLY A 290 3.32 -0.62 -10.65
C GLY A 290 3.24 0.20 -9.35
N LYS A 291 3.22 1.52 -9.49
CA LYS A 291 3.15 2.44 -8.34
C LYS A 291 1.90 2.19 -7.49
N LEU A 292 0.76 1.93 -8.15
CA LEU A 292 -0.51 1.67 -7.46
C LEU A 292 -0.44 0.39 -6.62
N GLY A 293 0.17 -0.67 -7.15
CA GLY A 293 0.37 -1.92 -6.41
C GLY A 293 1.22 -1.73 -5.15
N ALA A 294 2.29 -0.91 -5.23
CA ALA A 294 3.12 -0.60 -4.07
C ALA A 294 2.35 0.19 -2.99
N ILE A 295 1.53 1.15 -3.41
CA ILE A 295 0.69 1.95 -2.51
C ILE A 295 -0.34 1.06 -1.80
N LEU A 296 -1.03 0.18 -2.54
CA LEU A 296 -2.01 -0.77 -1.98
C LEU A 296 -1.35 -1.74 -1.00
N GLU A 297 -0.21 -2.35 -1.37
CA GLU A 297 0.54 -3.26 -0.50
C GLU A 297 0.99 -2.57 0.80
N ALA A 298 1.47 -1.33 0.72
CA ALA A 298 1.89 -0.58 1.90
C ALA A 298 0.68 -0.20 2.78
N ARG A 299 -0.40 0.32 2.18
CA ARG A 299 -1.59 0.76 2.91
C ARG A 299 -2.32 -0.38 3.61
N ASP A 300 -2.46 -1.54 2.93
CA ASP A 300 -3.35 -2.62 3.37
C ASP A 300 -2.64 -3.72 4.14
N ARG A 301 -1.32 -3.86 3.98
CA ARG A 301 -0.54 -4.93 4.63
C ARG A 301 0.60 -4.41 5.49
N LEU A 302 1.49 -3.56 4.94
CA LEU A 302 2.68 -3.15 5.65
C LEU A 302 2.36 -2.23 6.84
N LEU A 303 1.58 -1.17 6.63
CA LEU A 303 1.24 -0.21 7.69
C LEU A 303 0.38 -0.83 8.80
N PRO A 304 -0.67 -1.64 8.51
CA PRO A 304 -1.40 -2.35 9.55
C PRO A 304 -0.54 -3.31 10.37
N ALA A 305 0.37 -4.05 9.73
CA ALA A 305 1.28 -4.95 10.42
C ALA A 305 2.21 -4.20 11.39
N LEU A 306 2.80 -3.07 10.95
CA LEU A 306 3.64 -2.23 11.83
C LEU A 306 2.84 -1.60 12.98
N SER A 307 1.59 -1.21 12.73
CA SER A 307 0.72 -0.70 13.78
C SER A 307 0.42 -1.77 14.83
N GLU A 308 0.14 -3.00 14.40
CA GLU A 308 -0.09 -4.14 15.31
C GLU A 308 1.16 -4.47 16.14
N GLU A 309 2.36 -4.45 15.53
CA GLU A 309 3.61 -4.67 16.25
C GLU A 309 3.85 -3.58 17.31
N LEU A 310 3.56 -2.31 16.99
CA LEU A 310 3.64 -1.21 17.94
C LEU A 310 2.65 -1.38 19.10
N ASP A 311 1.44 -1.84 18.81
CA ASP A 311 0.42 -2.16 19.81
C ASP A 311 0.82 -3.33 20.70
N VAL A 312 1.44 -4.38 20.13
CA VAL A 312 1.99 -5.51 20.90
C VAL A 312 3.08 -5.04 21.85
N LEU A 313 3.98 -4.18 21.38
CA LEU A 313 5.02 -3.58 22.24
C LEU A 313 4.39 -2.80 23.39
N ALA A 314 3.44 -1.89 23.09
CA ALA A 314 2.77 -1.09 24.11
C ALA A 314 2.06 -1.97 25.15
N ARG A 315 1.30 -2.96 24.69
CA ARG A 315 0.61 -3.93 25.57
C ARG A 315 1.59 -4.71 26.44
N GLY A 316 2.74 -5.12 25.87
CA GLY A 316 3.78 -5.84 26.59
C GLY A 316 4.36 -5.00 27.73
N VAL A 317 4.73 -3.75 27.46
CA VAL A 317 5.24 -2.82 28.48
C VAL A 317 4.20 -2.57 29.57
N ILE A 318 2.96 -2.29 29.20
CA ILE A 318 1.85 -2.05 30.15
C ILE A 318 1.63 -3.28 31.04
N PHE A 319 1.62 -4.47 30.45
CA PHE A 319 1.42 -5.71 31.19
C PHE A 319 2.53 -5.97 32.21
N GLU A 320 3.80 -5.88 31.79
CA GLU A 320 4.93 -6.15 32.69
C GLU A 320 5.02 -5.14 33.82
N VAL A 321 4.81 -3.85 33.51
CA VAL A 321 4.78 -2.81 34.53
C VAL A 321 3.65 -3.04 35.53
N ASN A 322 2.44 -3.33 35.06
CA ASN A 322 1.30 -3.60 35.93
C ASN A 322 1.49 -4.88 36.76
N ARG A 323 2.07 -5.93 36.16
CA ARG A 323 2.40 -7.18 36.88
C ARG A 323 3.36 -6.92 38.05
N LEU A 324 4.43 -6.17 37.81
CA LEU A 324 5.39 -5.83 38.86
C LEU A 324 4.77 -4.88 39.89
N HIS A 325 4.01 -3.88 39.43
CA HIS A 325 3.36 -2.91 40.32
C HIS A 325 2.31 -3.56 41.23
N SER A 326 1.50 -4.47 40.69
CA SER A 326 0.48 -5.19 41.47
C SER A 326 1.08 -6.17 42.51
N ALA A 327 2.28 -6.70 42.23
CA ALA A 327 3.02 -7.56 43.17
C ALA A 327 3.77 -6.76 44.26
N SER A 328 3.83 -5.43 44.13
CA SER A 328 4.58 -4.53 45.06
C SER A 328 3.64 -3.95 46.12
N SER A 329 4.16 -3.60 47.28
CA SER A 329 3.47 -2.85 48.31
C SER A 329 3.97 -1.41 48.34
N GLY A 330 3.03 -0.42 48.40
CA GLY A 330 3.38 0.98 48.58
C GLY A 330 3.85 1.25 50.02
N LEU A 331 4.47 2.47 50.21
CA LEU A 331 4.87 2.94 51.53
C LEU A 331 3.67 3.28 52.42
N VAL A 332 2.55 3.61 51.79
CA VAL A 332 1.30 3.98 52.48
C VAL A 332 0.18 3.08 51.98
N GLY A 333 -0.59 2.54 52.89
CA GLY A 333 -1.78 1.73 52.57
C GLY A 333 -2.90 2.60 52.00
N TYR A 334 -3.66 2.07 51.07
CA TYR A 334 -4.83 2.73 50.51
C TYR A 334 -6.07 2.39 51.34
N SER A 335 -6.89 3.39 51.68
CA SER A 335 -8.19 3.18 52.32
C SER A 335 -9.30 2.80 51.33
N ALA A 336 -9.09 3.06 50.04
CA ALA A 336 -9.98 2.66 48.95
C ALA A 336 -9.21 2.60 47.61
N ILE A 337 -9.52 1.62 46.79
CA ILE A 337 -9.01 1.49 45.44
C ILE A 337 -10.21 1.51 44.50
N ARG A 338 -10.15 2.37 43.44
CA ARG A 338 -11.17 2.43 42.39
C ARG A 338 -10.53 2.16 41.04
N SER A 339 -11.19 1.34 40.22
CA SER A 339 -10.82 1.18 38.82
C SER A 339 -11.17 2.42 38.01
N SER A 340 -10.28 2.82 37.09
CA SER A 340 -10.56 3.83 36.07
C SER A 340 -11.28 3.24 34.85
N LEU A 341 -11.38 1.91 34.76
CA LEU A 341 -12.05 1.21 33.66
C LEU A 341 -13.46 0.80 34.11
N ASP A 342 -14.44 1.16 33.30
CA ASP A 342 -15.80 0.69 33.49
C ASP A 342 -15.93 -0.77 33.09
N VAL A 343 -16.57 -1.55 33.96
CA VAL A 343 -16.93 -2.95 33.68
C VAL A 343 -18.32 -2.94 33.06
N PRO A 344 -18.59 -3.73 32.00
CA PRO A 344 -19.93 -3.85 31.45
C PRO A 344 -20.96 -4.18 32.53
N SER A 345 -22.04 -3.44 32.62
CA SER A 345 -23.06 -3.61 33.66
C SER A 345 -23.59 -5.05 33.75
N ARG A 346 -23.68 -5.74 32.62
CA ARG A 346 -24.04 -7.18 32.54
C ARG A 346 -23.06 -8.12 33.21
N ALA A 347 -21.78 -7.72 33.39
CA ALA A 347 -20.78 -8.53 34.09
C ALA A 347 -20.88 -8.41 35.62
N LEU A 348 -21.53 -7.34 36.12
CA LEU A 348 -21.78 -7.10 37.54
C LEU A 348 -23.04 -7.82 38.05
N ASP A 349 -23.88 -8.36 37.16
CA ASP A 349 -25.06 -9.14 37.54
C ASP A 349 -24.62 -10.45 38.20
N SER A 350 -25.22 -10.76 39.33
CA SER A 350 -24.99 -12.00 40.11
C SER A 350 -25.26 -13.28 39.29
N ASN A 351 -26.12 -13.19 38.26
CA ASN A 351 -26.48 -14.25 37.34
C ASN A 351 -25.65 -14.24 36.04
N SER A 352 -24.66 -13.36 35.95
CA SER A 352 -23.80 -13.29 34.75
C SER A 352 -23.00 -14.56 34.55
N THR A 353 -23.07 -15.12 33.36
CA THR A 353 -22.21 -16.22 32.92
C THR A 353 -20.94 -15.73 32.21
N MET A 354 -20.72 -14.40 32.19
CA MET A 354 -19.57 -13.80 31.55
C MET A 354 -18.32 -14.04 32.38
N THR A 355 -17.37 -14.84 31.85
CA THR A 355 -16.09 -15.11 32.50
C THR A 355 -15.20 -13.87 32.59
N LEU A 356 -14.28 -13.82 33.56
CA LEU A 356 -13.31 -12.74 33.73
C LEU A 356 -12.53 -12.49 32.45
N ASN A 357 -12.10 -13.54 31.77
CA ASN A 357 -11.41 -13.43 30.47
C ASN A 357 -12.27 -12.71 29.42
N ARG A 358 -13.57 -12.95 29.40
CA ARG A 358 -14.49 -12.28 28.49
C ARG A 358 -14.77 -10.83 28.91
N VAL A 359 -14.93 -10.57 30.21
CA VAL A 359 -15.13 -9.20 30.75
C VAL A 359 -13.97 -8.29 30.38
N PHE A 360 -12.74 -8.77 30.53
CA PHE A 360 -11.53 -7.98 30.28
C PHE A 360 -11.02 -8.08 28.83
N ASN A 361 -11.52 -9.00 28.00
CA ASN A 361 -11.12 -9.22 26.63
C ASN A 361 -12.17 -8.81 25.59
N GLU A 362 -13.43 -8.61 25.98
CA GLU A 362 -14.41 -7.99 25.07
C GLU A 362 -14.04 -6.52 24.86
N PRO A 363 -13.91 -6.07 23.60
CA PRO A 363 -13.71 -4.65 23.33
C PRO A 363 -14.90 -3.86 23.86
N ALA A 364 -14.64 -2.73 24.50
CA ALA A 364 -15.73 -1.80 24.89
C ALA A 364 -16.52 -1.41 23.63
N PRO A 365 -17.85 -1.17 23.73
CA PRO A 365 -18.66 -0.72 22.61
C PRO A 365 -18.03 0.54 21.98
N GLY A 366 -17.55 0.43 20.71
CA GLY A 366 -16.81 1.49 20.02
C GLY A 366 -15.28 1.35 20.06
N SER A 367 -14.73 0.34 20.71
CA SER A 367 -13.29 0.03 20.71
C SER A 367 -12.90 -0.75 19.45
N ARG A 368 -11.76 -0.39 18.86
CA ARG A 368 -11.27 -0.82 17.53
C ARG A 368 -10.65 -2.21 17.46
N SER A 369 -10.57 -2.96 18.54
CA SER A 369 -9.96 -4.30 18.51
C SER A 369 -11.03 -5.39 18.44
N ALA A 370 -11.36 -5.82 17.24
CA ALA A 370 -12.25 -6.96 16.98
C ALA A 370 -11.55 -8.32 17.11
N THR A 371 -10.24 -8.36 17.23
CA THR A 371 -9.49 -9.60 17.46
C THR A 371 -9.32 -9.83 18.95
N GLY A 372 -10.20 -10.67 19.52
CA GLY A 372 -10.20 -11.10 20.91
C GLY A 372 -8.99 -11.90 21.38
N ASN A 373 -7.81 -11.67 20.80
CA ASN A 373 -6.57 -12.32 21.22
C ASN A 373 -5.73 -11.33 22.01
N ARG A 374 -6.11 -11.06 23.25
CA ARG A 374 -5.18 -10.40 24.18
C ARG A 374 -4.02 -11.35 24.43
N PRO A 375 -2.77 -10.87 24.33
CA PRO A 375 -1.59 -11.72 24.51
C PRO A 375 -1.45 -12.26 25.94
N TYR A 376 -2.28 -11.77 26.86
CA TYR A 376 -2.20 -12.11 28.28
C TYR A 376 -3.59 -12.46 28.84
N PRO A 377 -4.11 -13.65 28.55
CA PRO A 377 -5.35 -14.12 29.17
C PRO A 377 -5.18 -14.26 30.68
N ILE A 378 -6.26 -14.05 31.42
CA ILE A 378 -6.28 -14.37 32.84
C ILE A 378 -6.03 -15.88 32.99
N GLN A 379 -5.05 -16.21 33.80
CA GLN A 379 -4.70 -17.60 34.11
C GLN A 379 -5.13 -17.96 35.52
N ASP A 380 -5.24 -19.26 35.77
CA ASP A 380 -5.46 -19.76 37.11
C ASP A 380 -4.30 -19.33 38.02
N GLY A 381 -4.64 -18.76 39.16
CA GLY A 381 -3.65 -18.22 40.07
C GLY A 381 -4.24 -17.81 41.41
N GLU A 382 -3.45 -17.09 42.16
CA GLU A 382 -3.81 -16.61 43.48
C GLU A 382 -3.25 -15.22 43.68
N PHE A 383 -4.04 -14.29 44.22
CA PHE A 383 -3.54 -13.00 44.65
C PHE A 383 -3.82 -12.80 46.16
N THR A 384 -3.00 -11.96 46.75
CA THR A 384 -3.03 -11.73 48.19
C THR A 384 -3.44 -10.31 48.49
N ILE A 385 -4.44 -10.13 49.34
CA ILE A 385 -4.86 -8.87 49.90
C ILE A 385 -4.26 -8.75 51.30
N ARG A 386 -3.52 -7.65 51.53
CA ARG A 386 -3.03 -7.31 52.86
C ARG A 386 -3.85 -6.15 53.43
N VAL A 387 -4.46 -6.36 54.56
CA VAL A 387 -5.20 -5.31 55.29
C VAL A 387 -4.40 -4.95 56.51
N ALA A 388 -4.08 -3.68 56.69
CA ALA A 388 -3.36 -3.17 57.85
C ALA A 388 -4.28 -2.22 58.64
N ASP A 389 -4.20 -2.21 59.95
CA ASP A 389 -4.80 -1.17 60.75
C ASP A 389 -4.16 0.22 60.54
N SER A 390 -4.79 1.26 61.01
CA SER A 390 -4.31 2.64 60.82
C SER A 390 -2.92 2.95 61.40
N GLY A 391 -2.38 2.05 62.19
CA GLY A 391 -1.05 2.16 62.81
C GLY A 391 -0.04 1.18 62.22
N TYR A 392 -0.42 0.39 61.23
CA TYR A 392 0.40 -0.73 60.66
C TYR A 392 0.90 -1.74 61.69
N GLN A 393 0.29 -1.81 62.88
CA GLN A 393 0.68 -2.69 63.95
C GLN A 393 0.13 -4.11 63.76
N LYS A 394 -1.01 -4.23 63.08
CA LYS A 394 -1.62 -5.50 62.73
C LYS A 394 -1.82 -5.59 61.24
N GLN A 395 -1.33 -6.63 60.63
CA GLN A 395 -1.50 -6.92 59.20
C GLN A 395 -2.12 -8.32 59.06
N ASP A 396 -3.29 -8.36 58.49
CA ASP A 396 -3.95 -9.61 58.09
C ASP A 396 -3.75 -9.82 56.58
N THR A 397 -3.50 -11.06 56.19
CA THR A 397 -3.23 -11.41 54.80
C THR A 397 -4.26 -12.42 54.34
N TYR A 398 -4.99 -12.07 53.30
CA TYR A 398 -6.03 -12.91 52.72
C TYR A 398 -5.61 -13.35 51.31
N SER A 399 -5.77 -14.65 51.04
CA SER A 399 -5.42 -15.25 49.77
C SER A 399 -6.69 -15.57 48.99
N VAL A 400 -6.77 -15.07 47.77
CA VAL A 400 -7.92 -15.21 46.87
C VAL A 400 -7.51 -15.95 45.61
N LYS A 401 -8.09 -17.14 45.40
CA LYS A 401 -7.87 -17.93 44.19
C LYS A 401 -8.71 -17.41 43.05
N VAL A 402 -8.14 -17.35 41.85
CA VAL A 402 -8.78 -16.97 40.61
C VAL A 402 -8.67 -18.09 39.60
N HIS A 403 -9.76 -18.43 38.95
CA HIS A 403 -9.79 -19.42 37.87
C HIS A 403 -10.17 -18.78 36.54
N THR A 404 -9.71 -19.34 35.46
CA THR A 404 -9.94 -18.82 34.09
C THR A 404 -11.41 -18.75 33.71
N ASP A 405 -12.24 -19.56 34.28
CA ASP A 405 -13.68 -19.67 34.09
C ASP A 405 -14.52 -18.87 35.09
N ASP A 406 -13.87 -18.21 36.06
CA ASP A 406 -14.57 -17.41 37.06
C ASP A 406 -15.35 -16.25 36.42
N THR A 407 -16.52 -15.97 36.99
CA THR A 407 -17.25 -14.72 36.75
C THR A 407 -16.79 -13.64 37.71
N LEU A 408 -17.05 -12.38 37.41
CA LEU A 408 -16.74 -11.27 38.31
C LEU A 408 -17.50 -11.42 39.65
N ALA A 409 -18.77 -11.86 39.59
CA ALA A 409 -19.57 -12.12 40.78
C ALA A 409 -18.97 -13.25 41.68
N ALA A 410 -18.45 -14.29 41.06
CA ALA A 410 -17.77 -15.37 41.78
C ALA A 410 -16.50 -14.88 42.48
N LEU A 411 -15.71 -14.04 41.80
CA LEU A 411 -14.51 -13.44 42.38
C LEU A 411 -14.84 -12.53 43.55
N VAL A 412 -15.82 -11.62 43.40
CA VAL A 412 -16.29 -10.72 44.47
C VAL A 412 -16.74 -11.54 45.69
N SER A 413 -17.54 -12.60 45.49
CA SER A 413 -17.99 -13.47 46.56
C SER A 413 -16.87 -14.21 47.28
N ARG A 414 -15.74 -14.48 46.60
CA ARG A 414 -14.54 -15.05 47.26
C ARG A 414 -13.77 -14.01 48.06
N ILE A 415 -13.68 -12.78 47.56
CA ILE A 415 -13.06 -11.67 48.30
C ILE A 415 -13.86 -11.42 49.60
N ASP A 416 -15.17 -11.31 49.51
CA ASP A 416 -16.05 -11.10 50.66
C ASP A 416 -15.95 -12.24 51.71
N ARG A 417 -15.77 -13.47 51.26
CA ARG A 417 -15.60 -14.62 52.18
C ARG A 417 -14.18 -14.71 52.76
N ALA A 418 -13.20 -14.15 52.13
CA ALA A 418 -11.83 -14.15 52.64
C ALA A 418 -11.69 -13.20 53.85
N ASP A 419 -12.53 -12.18 53.93
CA ASP A 419 -12.52 -11.17 55.03
C ASP A 419 -13.36 -11.58 56.24
N GLY A 420 -14.13 -12.65 56.16
CA GLY A 420 -15.03 -13.01 57.26
C GLY A 420 -15.37 -14.40 57.44
#